data_53e9a01acf10bece8249448e895b3349
#
_entry.id   53e9a01acf10bece8249448e895b3349
#
_cell.length_a   1.000
_cell.length_b   1.000
_cell.length_c   1.000
_cell.angle_alpha   90.00
_cell.angle_beta   90.00
_cell.angle_gamma   90.00
#
_symmetry.space_group_name_H-M   'P 1'
#
loop_
_entity.id
_entity.type
_entity.pdbx_description
1 polymer ?
#
loop_
_entity_poly.entity_id
_entity_poly.type
_entity_poly.pdbx_seq_one_letter_code
_entity_poly.pdbx_strand_id
1 'polypeptide(L)' 'MAQKKPFVLRLDPELLKAVEKWAADEFRSTNGQLEWIISKGLKEAGRLKAKGKSEQ' A
#
# COMPACT_ATOMS: atom_id res chain seq x y z
N MET A 1 16.20 -0.66 10.57
CA MET A 1 15.38 -0.25 9.48
C MET A 1 14.87 -1.44 8.68
N ALA A 2 13.57 -1.51 8.48
CA ALA A 2 13.00 -2.64 7.75
C ALA A 2 13.32 -2.52 6.27
N GLN A 3 13.68 -3.63 5.67
CA GLN A 3 13.92 -3.67 4.24
C GLN A 3 12.67 -4.19 3.56
N LYS A 4 12.37 -3.61 2.41
CA LYS A 4 11.24 -4.05 1.63
C LYS A 4 11.65 -5.25 0.80
N LYS A 5 10.80 -6.24 0.83
CA LYS A 5 11.02 -7.43 0.02
C LYS A 5 10.35 -7.27 -1.33
N PRO A 6 10.99 -7.71 -2.40
CA PRO A 6 10.34 -7.65 -3.71
C PRO A 6 9.15 -8.60 -3.74
N PHE A 7 8.08 -8.13 -4.31
CA PHE A 7 6.87 -8.91 -4.39
C PHE A 7 6.11 -8.53 -5.64
N VAL A 8 5.70 -9.52 -6.41
CA VAL A 8 4.95 -9.29 -7.63
C VAL A 8 3.47 -9.45 -7.32
N LEU A 9 2.71 -8.40 -7.55
CA LEU A 9 1.29 -8.40 -7.34
C LEU A 9 0.58 -8.29 -8.66
N ARG A 10 -0.29 -9.24 -8.94
CA ARG A 10 -1.07 -9.22 -10.16
C ARG A 10 -2.44 -8.65 -9.87
N LEU A 11 -2.84 -7.69 -10.66
CA LEU A 11 -4.12 -7.04 -10.50
C LEU A 11 -4.89 -7.08 -11.80
N ASP A 12 -6.20 -7.09 -11.66
CA ASP A 12 -7.08 -6.89 -12.79
C ASP A 12 -6.72 -5.56 -13.45
N PRO A 13 -6.66 -5.50 -14.81
CA PRO A 13 -6.25 -4.26 -15.47
C PRO A 13 -7.05 -3.04 -15.09
N GLU A 14 -8.36 -3.19 -14.90
CA GLU A 14 -9.19 -2.05 -14.53
C GLU A 14 -8.91 -1.59 -13.12
N LEU A 15 -8.65 -2.55 -12.26
CA LEU A 15 -8.30 -2.23 -10.88
C LEU A 15 -6.96 -1.50 -10.84
N LEU A 16 -6.02 -1.95 -11.63
CA LEU A 16 -4.73 -1.31 -11.69
C LEU A 16 -4.84 0.12 -12.21
N LYS A 17 -5.66 0.33 -13.24
CA LYS A 17 -5.87 1.67 -13.77
C LYS A 17 -6.44 2.59 -12.71
N ALA A 18 -7.38 2.10 -11.94
CA ALA A 18 -7.99 2.90 -10.89
C ALA A 18 -6.96 3.31 -9.85
N VAL A 19 -6.08 2.38 -9.48
CA VAL A 19 -5.04 2.68 -8.53
C VAL A 19 -4.04 3.69 -9.09
N GLU A 20 -3.68 3.50 -10.35
CA GLU A 20 -2.73 4.42 -10.99
C GLU A 20 -3.28 5.84 -11.02
N LYS A 21 -4.56 5.98 -11.34
CA LYS A 21 -5.17 7.29 -11.37
C LYS A 21 -5.21 7.90 -9.97
N TRP A 22 -5.57 7.10 -8.99
CA TRP A 22 -5.62 7.58 -7.63
C TRP A 22 -4.24 7.99 -7.14
N ALA A 23 -3.23 7.21 -7.48
CA ALA A 23 -1.87 7.55 -7.10
C ALA A 23 -1.47 8.89 -7.69
N ALA A 24 -1.79 9.10 -8.95
CA ALA A 24 -1.47 10.37 -9.62
C ALA A 24 -2.20 11.52 -8.94
N ASP A 25 -3.46 11.33 -8.57
CA ASP A 25 -4.23 12.38 -7.91
C ASP A 25 -3.63 12.76 -6.57
N GLU A 26 -2.93 11.82 -5.93
CA GLU A 26 -2.33 12.08 -4.63
C GLU A 26 -0.83 12.26 -4.70
N PHE A 27 -0.32 12.41 -5.90
CA PHE A 27 1.11 12.65 -6.12
C PHE A 27 1.98 11.54 -5.55
N ARG A 28 1.52 10.31 -5.71
CA ARG A 28 2.26 9.13 -5.27
C ARG A 28 2.56 8.25 -6.46
N SER A 29 3.59 7.43 -6.32
CA SER A 29 3.82 6.39 -7.31
C SER A 29 2.76 5.30 -7.14
N THR A 30 2.55 4.51 -8.18
CA THR A 30 1.60 3.40 -8.10
C THR A 30 2.00 2.44 -6.99
N ASN A 31 3.28 2.16 -6.89
CA ASN A 31 3.78 1.26 -5.87
C ASN A 31 3.54 1.82 -4.46
N GLY A 32 3.79 3.12 -4.29
CA GLY A 32 3.54 3.75 -3.01
C GLY A 32 2.09 3.75 -2.64
N GLN A 33 1.21 3.95 -3.63
CA GLN A 33 -0.21 3.94 -3.38
C GLN A 33 -0.67 2.55 -2.96
N LEU A 34 -0.13 1.52 -3.60
CA LEU A 34 -0.48 0.15 -3.24
C LEU A 34 -0.05 -0.17 -1.81
N GLU A 35 1.15 0.26 -1.43
CA GLU A 35 1.61 0.04 -0.06
C GLU A 35 0.70 0.73 0.94
N TRP A 36 0.29 1.95 0.61
CA TRP A 36 -0.58 2.72 1.49
C TRP A 36 -1.93 2.02 1.66
N ILE A 37 -2.49 1.54 0.55
CA ILE A 37 -3.78 0.85 0.58
C ILE A 37 -3.69 -0.41 1.43
N ILE A 38 -2.64 -1.18 1.22
CA ILE A 38 -2.46 -2.42 1.96
C ILE A 38 -2.30 -2.14 3.45
N SER A 39 -1.48 -1.15 3.79
CA SER A 39 -1.26 -0.79 5.19
C SER A 39 -2.56 -0.35 5.84
N LYS A 40 -3.32 0.48 5.13
CA LYS A 40 -4.57 0.97 5.66
C LYS A 40 -5.56 -0.17 5.88
N GLY A 41 -5.64 -1.08 4.91
CA GLY A 41 -6.54 -2.22 5.03
C GLY A 41 -6.18 -3.10 6.21
N LEU A 42 -4.89 -3.34 6.40
CA LEU A 42 -4.43 -4.16 7.51
C LEU A 42 -4.73 -3.51 8.84
N LYS A 43 -4.54 -2.20 8.93
CA LYS A 43 -4.84 -1.48 10.16
C LYS A 43 -6.32 -1.56 10.48
N GLU A 44 -7.17 -1.37 9.49
CA GLU A 44 -8.61 -1.39 9.72
C GLU A 44 -9.08 -2.78 10.11
N ALA A 45 -8.40 -3.80 9.61
CA ALA A 45 -8.74 -5.17 9.98
C ALA A 45 -8.11 -5.59 11.30
N GLY A 46 -7.28 -4.73 11.89
CA GLY A 46 -6.62 -5.05 13.14
C GLY A 46 -5.52 -6.08 12.98
N ARG A 47 -4.97 -6.20 11.77
CA ARG A 47 -3.95 -7.20 11.49
C ARG A 47 -2.55 -6.66 11.44
N LEU A 48 -2.42 -5.34 11.34
CA LEU A 48 -1.11 -4.71 11.30
C LEU A 48 -0.74 -4.23 12.68
N LYS A 49 0.36 -4.72 13.20
CA LYS A 49 0.81 -4.30 14.51
C LYS A 49 1.41 -2.91 14.42
N ALA A 50 1.01 -2.07 15.34
CA ALA A 50 1.63 -0.75 15.42
C ALA A 50 3.03 -0.92 15.94
N LYS A 51 3.86 -0.19 15.55
CA LYS A 51 5.21 -0.30 16.05
C LYS A 51 5.58 0.84 16.89
N GLY A 52 4.87 0.37 16.80
CA GLY A 52 5.12 1.00 17.02
C GLY A 52 5.15 1.41 17.12
N LYS A 53 4.75 1.50 17.10
CA LYS A 53 4.82 1.79 16.98
C LYS A 53 5.13 1.95 16.76
N SER A 54 5.16 2.24 16.78
CA SER A 54 5.59 2.33 16.41
C SER A 54 5.73 2.43 15.95
N GLU A 55 5.75 2.76 16.25
CA GLU A 55 6.06 2.76 15.84
C GLU A 55 6.09 2.79 15.36
N GLN A 56 5.96 3.22 15.68
CA GLN A 56 6.27 3.18 15.31
C GLN A 56 6.43 3.31 14.94
#